data_a71a039e2c17fd62e9298c196a9bc2b9
#
_entry.id   a71a039e2c17fd62e9298c196a9bc2b9
#
_cell.length_a   1.000
_cell.length_b   1.000
_cell.length_c   1.000
_cell.angle_alpha   90.00
_cell.angle_beta   90.00
_cell.angle_gamma   90.00
#
_symmetry.space_group_name_H-M   'P 1'
#
loop_
_entity.id
_entity.type
_entity.pdbx_description
1 polymer ?
#
loop_
_entity_poly.entity_id
_entity_poly.type
_entity_poly.pdbx_seq_one_letter_code
_entity_poly.pdbx_strand_id
1 'polypeptide(L)'
;DYYASRGLGDVYKRQQIRLTGNKLWAEYAEAKELGIETKPVITGVYTLFKLCRFTGKKRADDFINAFIEAYKDVYSKCEAVGIQWLQFDEPALVQDMTEEDRELFVKMYSDILGKKKSCKVLLQTYFGDVRDVYEDIVKLSFDGIGLDFIEGKKTAELIEKYGFPKDTVLFAGLVNGKNIWKNHYEKTLNVLKKLEDKGIQTVLSTSCSLQHVPYTLKHENKLSDEYLNYFAFAEEKLVELKELSRLAECGNIEEDERFKTNRQLFAGTRKCDNEAVKKRLEEVTEADYRRLPARSERQQLQKKEFALPKLPTTTIGSFPQTKDVKANRSAFRKGEISEEQYVEFNKKKIEECVRWQEKIGLDVLVHGEYERNDMVEYFGEALGGFLFTEKAWVQSYGTRCVKPPVIWGDVYRKKPITVEWSVYAQSLTDKIMKGMLTGPVTILNWSFPREDITIKESISQIALAIRDEVLDLEA
;
A
#
# COMPACT_ATOMS: atom_id res chain seq x y z
N ASP A 1 -5.63 9.24 -13.83
CA ASP A 1 -5.45 9.78 -15.19
C ASP A 1 -5.31 11.29 -15.17
N TYR A 2 -4.06 11.77 -15.38
CA TYR A 2 -3.73 13.21 -15.41
C TYR A 2 -4.46 13.97 -16.54
N TYR A 3 -4.88 13.27 -17.60
CA TYR A 3 -5.66 13.84 -18.70
C TYR A 3 -7.17 13.89 -18.43
N ALA A 4 -7.70 13.00 -17.62
CA ALA A 4 -9.09 13.05 -17.18
C ALA A 4 -9.35 14.26 -16.26
N SER A 5 -8.40 14.64 -15.43
CA SER A 5 -8.51 15.80 -14.54
C SER A 5 -8.45 17.16 -15.30
N ARG A 6 -7.80 17.23 -16.47
CA ARG A 6 -7.82 18.44 -17.33
C ARG A 6 -9.11 18.56 -18.14
N GLY A 7 -9.73 17.44 -18.53
CA GLY A 7 -11.05 17.44 -19.17
C GLY A 7 -12.19 17.84 -18.24
N LEU A 8 -12.04 17.61 -16.94
CA LEU A 8 -13.02 18.03 -15.92
C LEU A 8 -13.11 19.55 -15.73
N GLY A 9 -12.07 20.32 -16.05
CA GLY A 9 -12.10 21.78 -16.01
C GLY A 9 -13.14 22.41 -16.95
N ASP A 10 -13.44 21.77 -18.09
CA ASP A 10 -14.45 22.25 -19.06
C ASP A 10 -15.87 21.77 -18.74
N VAL A 11 -16.03 20.72 -17.97
CA VAL A 11 -17.33 20.21 -17.47
C VAL A 11 -18.00 21.22 -16.54
N TYR A 12 -17.24 22.11 -15.96
CA TYR A 12 -17.71 23.17 -15.06
C TYR A 12 -18.81 24.08 -15.67
N LYS A 13 -18.81 24.24 -16.97
CA LYS A 13 -19.81 25.09 -17.66
C LYS A 13 -21.10 24.33 -18.06
N ARG A 14 -21.10 23.01 -18.16
CA ARG A 14 -22.26 22.24 -18.66
C ARG A 14 -22.95 21.37 -17.62
N GLN A 15 -22.34 21.09 -16.46
CA GLN A 15 -22.90 20.35 -15.32
C GLN A 15 -23.61 19.02 -15.72
N GLN A 16 -23.11 18.34 -16.74
CA GLN A 16 -23.63 17.05 -17.19
C GLN A 16 -22.53 16.00 -17.09
N ILE A 17 -22.80 14.96 -16.31
CA ILE A 17 -21.98 13.75 -16.27
C ILE A 17 -22.48 12.86 -17.39
N ARG A 18 -21.56 12.41 -18.27
CA ARG A 18 -21.88 11.49 -19.36
C ARG A 18 -20.67 10.61 -19.65
N LEU A 19 -20.94 9.41 -20.13
CA LEU A 19 -19.91 8.52 -20.63
C LEU A 19 -19.24 9.09 -21.88
N THR A 20 -17.89 9.14 -21.88
CA THR A 20 -17.07 9.58 -23.02
C THR A 20 -15.93 8.61 -23.28
N GLY A 21 -15.48 8.54 -24.55
CA GLY A 21 -14.39 7.63 -24.93
C GLY A 21 -14.85 6.20 -25.19
N ASN A 22 -13.91 5.36 -25.63
CA ASN A 22 -14.15 3.96 -26.02
C ASN A 22 -13.04 3.01 -25.54
N LYS A 23 -12.13 3.44 -24.68
CA LYS A 23 -10.94 2.69 -24.29
C LYS A 23 -11.27 1.27 -23.82
N LEU A 24 -12.25 1.14 -22.93
CA LEU A 24 -12.66 -0.15 -22.36
C LEU A 24 -13.01 -1.18 -23.45
N TRP A 25 -13.79 -0.77 -24.43
CA TRP A 25 -14.26 -1.66 -25.51
C TRP A 25 -13.19 -1.87 -26.59
N ALA A 26 -12.34 -0.87 -26.84
CA ALA A 26 -11.22 -1.00 -27.76
C ALA A 26 -10.19 -2.03 -27.23
N GLU A 27 -9.82 -1.95 -25.97
CA GLU A 27 -8.90 -2.90 -25.34
C GLU A 27 -9.49 -4.32 -25.24
N TYR A 28 -10.80 -4.45 -24.98
CA TYR A 28 -11.48 -5.74 -25.04
C TYR A 28 -11.47 -6.34 -26.47
N ALA A 29 -11.75 -5.53 -27.47
CA ALA A 29 -11.74 -5.98 -28.89
C ALA A 29 -10.33 -6.42 -29.32
N GLU A 30 -9.29 -5.66 -28.97
CA GLU A 30 -7.90 -6.01 -29.23
C GLU A 30 -7.52 -7.35 -28.61
N ALA A 31 -7.87 -7.58 -27.34
CA ALA A 31 -7.63 -8.87 -26.69
C ALA A 31 -8.39 -10.01 -27.38
N LYS A 32 -9.62 -9.76 -27.81
CA LYS A 32 -10.46 -10.75 -28.48
C LYS A 32 -9.93 -11.13 -29.86
N GLU A 33 -9.35 -10.19 -30.60
CA GLU A 33 -8.66 -10.44 -31.88
C GLU A 33 -7.44 -11.35 -31.69
N LEU A 34 -6.79 -11.31 -30.49
CA LEU A 34 -5.72 -12.22 -30.11
C LEU A 34 -6.21 -13.58 -29.59
N GLY A 35 -7.53 -13.83 -29.60
CA GLY A 35 -8.15 -15.06 -29.09
C GLY A 35 -8.24 -15.11 -27.56
N ILE A 36 -8.09 -13.97 -26.88
CA ILE A 36 -8.10 -13.88 -25.42
C ILE A 36 -9.44 -13.28 -24.96
N GLU A 37 -10.24 -14.08 -24.22
CA GLU A 37 -11.42 -13.53 -23.55
C GLU A 37 -10.98 -12.83 -22.25
N THR A 38 -11.31 -11.53 -22.13
CA THR A 38 -10.94 -10.72 -20.98
C THR A 38 -12.17 -10.27 -20.21
N LYS A 39 -11.95 -9.93 -18.96
CA LYS A 39 -12.94 -9.32 -18.07
C LYS A 39 -12.58 -7.86 -17.85
N PRO A 40 -13.26 -6.91 -18.51
CA PRO A 40 -13.04 -5.49 -18.29
C PRO A 40 -13.26 -5.09 -16.83
N VAL A 41 -12.40 -4.22 -16.32
CA VAL A 41 -12.41 -3.73 -14.96
C VAL A 41 -12.50 -2.21 -14.97
N ILE A 42 -13.45 -1.68 -14.20
CA ILE A 42 -13.58 -0.24 -13.98
C ILE A 42 -13.82 0.08 -12.52
N THR A 43 -13.46 1.29 -12.12
CA THR A 43 -13.84 1.78 -10.78
C THR A 43 -15.35 1.76 -10.64
N GLY A 44 -15.87 1.23 -9.56
CA GLY A 44 -17.29 1.16 -9.29
C GLY A 44 -17.91 2.55 -9.05
N VAL A 45 -19.21 2.64 -9.24
CA VAL A 45 -19.93 3.92 -9.21
C VAL A 45 -19.87 4.61 -7.85
N TYR A 46 -19.98 3.83 -6.77
CA TYR A 46 -19.93 4.37 -5.41
C TYR A 46 -18.54 4.91 -5.07
N THR A 47 -17.49 4.13 -5.32
CA THR A 47 -16.10 4.59 -5.12
C THR A 47 -15.79 5.83 -5.95
N LEU A 48 -16.19 5.86 -7.24
CA LEU A 48 -15.96 7.01 -8.09
C LEU A 48 -16.68 8.26 -7.55
N PHE A 49 -17.92 8.11 -7.10
CA PHE A 49 -18.70 9.18 -6.48
C PHE A 49 -18.04 9.71 -5.22
N LYS A 50 -17.57 8.84 -4.31
CA LYS A 50 -16.86 9.21 -3.07
C LYS A 50 -15.52 9.89 -3.32
N LEU A 51 -14.84 9.61 -4.43
CA LEU A 51 -13.59 10.26 -4.85
C LEU A 51 -13.82 11.65 -5.46
N CYS A 52 -15.03 11.97 -5.88
CA CYS A 52 -15.35 13.26 -6.48
C CYS A 52 -15.40 14.36 -5.43
N ARG A 53 -14.91 15.54 -5.81
CA ARG A 53 -15.07 16.77 -5.03
C ARG A 53 -16.11 17.66 -5.70
N PHE A 54 -17.21 17.87 -5.01
CA PHE A 54 -18.30 18.71 -5.50
C PHE A 54 -18.06 20.15 -5.06
N THR A 55 -17.99 21.07 -6.00
CA THR A 55 -17.76 22.50 -5.77
C THR A 55 -18.82 23.34 -6.45
N GLY A 56 -19.08 24.54 -5.95
CA GLY A 56 -20.07 25.45 -6.51
C GLY A 56 -21.44 25.38 -5.81
N LYS A 57 -22.52 25.63 -6.57
CA LYS A 57 -23.88 25.74 -6.00
C LYS A 57 -24.62 24.40 -5.88
N LYS A 58 -24.24 23.40 -6.70
CA LYS A 58 -24.85 22.07 -6.69
C LYS A 58 -24.23 21.19 -5.60
N ARG A 59 -25.08 20.40 -4.97
CA ARG A 59 -24.69 19.41 -3.95
C ARG A 59 -24.36 18.07 -4.63
N ALA A 60 -23.68 17.16 -3.92
CA ALA A 60 -23.38 15.83 -4.39
C ALA A 60 -24.63 15.09 -4.87
N ASP A 61 -25.72 15.18 -4.12
CA ASP A 61 -27.00 14.50 -4.39
C ASP A 61 -27.58 14.85 -5.76
N ASP A 62 -27.35 16.08 -6.25
CA ASP A 62 -27.82 16.54 -7.57
C ASP A 62 -27.19 15.74 -8.74
N PHE A 63 -26.13 14.99 -8.48
CA PHE A 63 -25.39 14.24 -9.52
C PHE A 63 -25.61 12.72 -9.46
N ILE A 64 -26.19 12.17 -8.39
CA ILE A 64 -26.34 10.72 -8.18
C ILE A 64 -26.96 10.04 -9.42
N ASN A 65 -28.09 10.55 -9.89
CA ASN A 65 -28.77 9.97 -11.05
C ASN A 65 -27.93 10.03 -12.32
N ALA A 66 -27.15 11.08 -12.51
CA ALA A 66 -26.27 11.20 -13.68
C ALA A 66 -25.12 10.15 -13.65
N PHE A 67 -24.58 9.83 -12.46
CA PHE A 67 -23.63 8.73 -12.30
C PHE A 67 -24.28 7.39 -12.60
N ILE A 68 -25.48 7.12 -12.07
CA ILE A 68 -26.23 5.88 -12.32
C ILE A 68 -26.49 5.69 -13.82
N GLU A 69 -26.98 6.72 -14.54
CA GLU A 69 -27.23 6.63 -15.98
C GLU A 69 -25.93 6.41 -16.77
N ALA A 70 -24.83 7.07 -16.42
CA ALA A 70 -23.55 6.84 -17.07
C ALA A 70 -23.06 5.38 -16.91
N TYR A 71 -23.27 4.76 -15.76
CA TYR A 71 -22.91 3.35 -15.55
C TYR A 71 -23.87 2.37 -16.20
N LYS A 72 -25.17 2.70 -16.34
CA LYS A 72 -26.10 1.95 -17.17
C LYS A 72 -25.69 1.98 -18.64
N ASP A 73 -25.17 3.11 -19.13
CA ASP A 73 -24.63 3.23 -20.49
C ASP A 73 -23.38 2.35 -20.67
N VAL A 74 -22.46 2.32 -19.67
CA VAL A 74 -21.32 1.41 -19.69
C VAL A 74 -21.78 -0.03 -19.81
N TYR A 75 -22.70 -0.45 -18.91
CA TYR A 75 -23.21 -1.81 -18.90
C TYR A 75 -23.85 -2.17 -20.27
N SER A 76 -24.74 -1.31 -20.78
CA SER A 76 -25.43 -1.54 -22.05
C SER A 76 -24.47 -1.69 -23.24
N LYS A 77 -23.39 -0.92 -23.27
CA LYS A 77 -22.34 -1.06 -24.28
C LYS A 77 -21.55 -2.35 -24.13
N CYS A 78 -21.23 -2.78 -22.89
CA CYS A 78 -20.59 -4.06 -22.64
C CYS A 78 -21.43 -5.24 -23.15
N GLU A 79 -22.74 -5.20 -22.92
CA GLU A 79 -23.65 -6.20 -23.48
C GLU A 79 -23.66 -6.19 -25.00
N ALA A 80 -23.72 -5.00 -25.62
CA ALA A 80 -23.78 -4.86 -27.07
C ALA A 80 -22.55 -5.44 -27.80
N VAL A 81 -21.37 -5.41 -27.16
CA VAL A 81 -20.13 -6.01 -27.70
C VAL A 81 -19.90 -7.45 -27.24
N GLY A 82 -20.79 -8.04 -26.46
CA GLY A 82 -20.77 -9.43 -26.05
C GLY A 82 -19.75 -9.74 -24.94
N ILE A 83 -19.45 -8.78 -24.07
CA ILE A 83 -18.61 -9.00 -22.88
C ILE A 83 -19.33 -9.96 -21.93
N GLN A 84 -18.63 -11.02 -21.50
CA GLN A 84 -19.20 -12.04 -20.61
C GLN A 84 -19.23 -11.58 -19.15
N TRP A 85 -18.18 -10.91 -18.68
CA TRP A 85 -18.03 -10.40 -17.32
C TRP A 85 -17.57 -8.96 -17.31
N LEU A 86 -18.24 -8.11 -16.53
CA LEU A 86 -17.82 -6.75 -16.21
C LEU A 86 -17.52 -6.67 -14.70
N GLN A 87 -16.36 -6.18 -14.32
CA GLN A 87 -15.96 -6.00 -12.93
C GLN A 87 -16.04 -4.54 -12.52
N PHE A 88 -16.73 -4.28 -11.41
CA PHE A 88 -16.71 -3.00 -10.72
C PHE A 88 -15.84 -3.09 -9.47
N ASP A 89 -14.77 -2.30 -9.43
CA ASP A 89 -13.88 -2.20 -8.26
C ASP A 89 -14.43 -1.16 -7.28
N GLU A 90 -14.84 -1.64 -6.09
CA GLU A 90 -15.44 -0.82 -5.04
C GLU A 90 -14.60 -0.84 -3.74
N PRO A 91 -13.36 -0.35 -3.76
CA PRO A 91 -12.54 -0.32 -2.55
C PRO A 91 -13.05 0.63 -1.46
N ALA A 92 -13.93 1.59 -1.77
CA ALA A 92 -14.52 2.46 -0.76
C ALA A 92 -15.46 1.72 0.21
N LEU A 93 -15.95 0.51 -0.15
CA LEU A 93 -16.83 -0.30 0.70
C LEU A 93 -16.14 -0.91 1.93
N VAL A 94 -14.80 -0.89 1.99
CA VAL A 94 -14.05 -1.39 3.15
C VAL A 94 -13.80 -0.30 4.20
N GLN A 95 -14.19 0.95 3.91
CA GLN A 95 -14.15 2.06 4.87
C GLN A 95 -15.34 1.97 5.83
N ASP A 96 -15.27 2.74 6.93
CA ASP A 96 -16.42 2.88 7.82
C ASP A 96 -17.54 3.62 7.08
N MET A 97 -18.75 3.05 7.07
CA MET A 97 -19.88 3.56 6.32
C MET A 97 -21.01 4.02 7.25
N THR A 98 -21.59 5.18 6.95
CA THR A 98 -22.84 5.63 7.58
C THR A 98 -24.05 4.94 6.96
N GLU A 99 -25.23 5.09 7.57
CA GLU A 99 -26.47 4.57 7.00
C GLU A 99 -26.78 5.21 5.64
N GLU A 100 -26.56 6.51 5.52
CA GLU A 100 -26.74 7.24 4.25
C GLU A 100 -25.78 6.72 3.15
N ASP A 101 -24.56 6.34 3.52
CA ASP A 101 -23.60 5.73 2.60
C ASP A 101 -24.08 4.37 2.10
N ARG A 102 -24.64 3.55 2.97
CA ARG A 102 -25.22 2.24 2.64
C ARG A 102 -26.43 2.39 1.73
N GLU A 103 -27.37 3.28 2.08
CA GLU A 103 -28.55 3.57 1.26
C GLU A 103 -28.17 4.05 -0.13
N LEU A 104 -27.16 4.94 -0.22
CA LEU A 104 -26.65 5.44 -1.50
C LEU A 104 -26.07 4.30 -2.35
N PHE A 105 -25.23 3.44 -1.76
CA PHE A 105 -24.66 2.27 -2.45
C PHE A 105 -25.78 1.36 -2.98
N VAL A 106 -26.75 0.98 -2.14
CA VAL A 106 -27.88 0.14 -2.50
C VAL A 106 -28.68 0.75 -3.63
N LYS A 107 -29.02 2.03 -3.55
CA LYS A 107 -29.74 2.77 -4.61
C LYS A 107 -29.00 2.70 -5.93
N MET A 108 -27.69 3.05 -5.94
CA MET A 108 -26.90 3.05 -7.16
C MET A 108 -26.88 1.69 -7.84
N TYR A 109 -26.59 0.65 -7.08
CA TYR A 109 -26.46 -0.70 -7.65
C TYR A 109 -27.79 -1.37 -7.96
N SER A 110 -28.85 -1.14 -7.21
CA SER A 110 -30.21 -1.63 -7.56
C SER A 110 -30.65 -1.08 -8.92
N ASP A 111 -30.39 0.20 -9.18
CA ASP A 111 -30.74 0.84 -10.44
C ASP A 111 -29.91 0.35 -11.64
N ILE A 112 -28.59 0.12 -11.43
CA ILE A 112 -27.70 -0.37 -12.47
C ILE A 112 -27.99 -1.85 -12.76
N LEU A 113 -28.10 -2.69 -11.76
CA LEU A 113 -28.35 -4.12 -11.90
C LEU A 113 -29.76 -4.43 -12.41
N GLY A 114 -30.72 -3.55 -12.19
CA GLY A 114 -32.08 -3.66 -12.78
C GLY A 114 -32.13 -3.66 -14.31
N LYS A 115 -31.03 -3.28 -14.99
CA LYS A 115 -30.85 -3.36 -16.45
C LYS A 115 -30.10 -4.61 -16.90
N LYS A 116 -29.61 -5.41 -15.95
CA LYS A 116 -28.77 -6.59 -16.23
C LYS A 116 -29.52 -7.63 -17.08
N LYS A 117 -28.80 -8.19 -18.07
CA LYS A 117 -29.28 -9.25 -18.96
C LYS A 117 -28.26 -10.39 -19.06
N SER A 118 -27.38 -10.34 -20.08
CA SER A 118 -26.44 -11.41 -20.41
C SER A 118 -25.04 -11.19 -19.88
N CYS A 119 -24.59 -9.94 -19.81
CA CYS A 119 -23.28 -9.60 -19.24
C CYS A 119 -23.32 -9.74 -17.72
N LYS A 120 -22.49 -10.65 -17.18
CA LYS A 120 -22.38 -10.90 -15.73
C LYS A 120 -21.62 -9.76 -15.06
N VAL A 121 -22.06 -9.42 -13.84
CA VAL A 121 -21.45 -8.32 -13.07
C VAL A 121 -20.76 -8.88 -11.81
N LEU A 122 -19.47 -8.59 -11.70
CA LEU A 122 -18.66 -8.85 -10.52
C LEU A 122 -18.47 -7.54 -9.73
N LEU A 123 -18.90 -7.54 -8.48
CA LEU A 123 -18.50 -6.54 -7.49
C LEU A 123 -17.16 -6.99 -6.86
N GLN A 124 -16.10 -6.23 -6.98
CA GLN A 124 -14.80 -6.56 -6.39
C GLN A 124 -14.42 -5.57 -5.28
N THR A 125 -14.12 -6.09 -4.10
CA THR A 125 -13.61 -5.32 -2.96
C THR A 125 -12.22 -5.80 -2.58
N TYR A 126 -11.40 -4.91 -2.02
CA TYR A 126 -10.04 -5.22 -1.58
C TYR A 126 -9.52 -4.22 -0.55
N PHE A 127 -8.45 -4.56 0.16
CA PHE A 127 -7.78 -3.83 1.24
C PHE A 127 -8.55 -3.79 2.56
N GLY A 128 -9.49 -4.71 2.76
CA GLY A 128 -10.24 -4.84 3.99
C GLY A 128 -11.51 -5.65 3.84
N ASP A 129 -12.29 -5.73 4.91
CA ASP A 129 -13.61 -6.36 4.92
C ASP A 129 -14.74 -5.33 4.76
N VAL A 130 -15.87 -5.78 4.29
CA VAL A 130 -17.06 -4.97 4.00
C VAL A 130 -18.09 -5.05 5.13
N ARG A 131 -17.63 -4.97 6.37
CA ARG A 131 -18.42 -5.22 7.60
C ARG A 131 -19.72 -4.45 7.70
N ASP A 132 -19.73 -3.20 7.23
CA ASP A 132 -20.87 -2.31 7.38
C ASP A 132 -21.92 -2.50 6.29
N VAL A 133 -21.57 -3.12 5.16
CA VAL A 133 -22.42 -3.21 3.96
C VAL A 133 -22.57 -4.64 3.43
N TYR A 134 -22.00 -5.65 4.09
CA TYR A 134 -22.04 -7.05 3.64
C TYR A 134 -23.45 -7.54 3.41
N GLU A 135 -24.36 -7.29 4.37
CA GLU A 135 -25.77 -7.73 4.26
C GLU A 135 -26.50 -7.12 3.07
N ASP A 136 -26.14 -5.91 2.67
CA ASP A 136 -26.72 -5.24 1.52
C ASP A 136 -26.15 -5.80 0.22
N ILE A 137 -24.84 -6.05 0.17
CA ILE A 137 -24.15 -6.64 -0.99
C ILE A 137 -24.77 -7.99 -1.35
N VAL A 138 -24.97 -8.88 -0.38
CA VAL A 138 -25.50 -10.23 -0.64
C VAL A 138 -26.98 -10.27 -1.03
N LYS A 139 -27.71 -9.17 -0.84
CA LYS A 139 -29.11 -9.01 -1.30
C LYS A 139 -29.22 -8.45 -2.71
N LEU A 140 -28.14 -7.85 -3.24
CA LEU A 140 -28.10 -7.32 -4.60
C LEU A 140 -27.82 -8.43 -5.62
N SER A 141 -28.35 -8.24 -6.86
CA SER A 141 -28.30 -9.27 -7.92
C SER A 141 -26.95 -9.31 -8.64
N PHE A 142 -25.83 -9.31 -7.92
CA PHE A 142 -24.52 -9.55 -8.52
C PHE A 142 -24.37 -11.02 -8.96
N ASP A 143 -23.68 -11.26 -10.08
CA ASP A 143 -23.35 -12.64 -10.51
C ASP A 143 -22.05 -13.12 -9.83
N GLY A 144 -21.22 -12.20 -9.39
CA GLY A 144 -20.02 -12.47 -8.62
C GLY A 144 -19.77 -11.41 -7.56
N ILE A 145 -19.21 -11.84 -6.43
CA ILE A 145 -18.76 -10.96 -5.35
C ILE A 145 -17.33 -11.34 -5.01
N GLY A 146 -16.40 -10.39 -5.15
CA GLY A 146 -14.99 -10.55 -4.81
C GLY A 146 -14.71 -9.98 -3.43
N LEU A 147 -14.19 -10.81 -2.54
CA LEU A 147 -13.90 -10.46 -1.15
C LEU A 147 -12.43 -10.73 -0.81
N ASP A 148 -11.84 -9.83 -0.05
CA ASP A 148 -10.49 -9.94 0.48
C ASP A 148 -10.48 -10.78 1.76
N PHE A 149 -9.73 -11.90 1.74
CA PHE A 149 -9.52 -12.78 2.90
C PHE A 149 -8.16 -12.53 3.58
N ILE A 150 -7.34 -11.66 3.02
CA ILE A 150 -6.01 -11.34 3.55
C ILE A 150 -6.08 -10.15 4.52
N GLU A 151 -6.54 -9.00 4.03
CA GLU A 151 -6.73 -7.79 4.84
C GLU A 151 -8.13 -7.72 5.44
N GLY A 152 -9.10 -8.36 4.84
CA GLY A 152 -10.48 -8.49 5.32
C GLY A 152 -10.61 -9.47 6.48
N LYS A 153 -10.14 -9.10 7.66
CA LYS A 153 -10.06 -9.98 8.83
C LYS A 153 -11.40 -10.56 9.28
N LYS A 154 -12.50 -9.86 8.98
CA LYS A 154 -13.87 -10.30 9.30
C LYS A 154 -14.57 -11.01 8.15
N THR A 155 -13.96 -11.11 6.96
CA THR A 155 -14.63 -11.66 5.76
C THR A 155 -15.22 -13.06 6.01
N ALA A 156 -14.45 -13.97 6.59
CA ALA A 156 -14.93 -15.33 6.89
C ALA A 156 -16.07 -15.33 7.94
N GLU A 157 -15.99 -14.47 8.96
CA GLU A 157 -17.01 -14.30 9.98
C GLU A 157 -18.31 -13.73 9.40
N LEU A 158 -18.22 -12.77 8.49
CA LEU A 158 -19.38 -12.21 7.79
C LEU A 158 -20.12 -13.26 6.97
N ILE A 159 -19.39 -14.09 6.22
CA ILE A 159 -19.96 -15.22 5.46
C ILE A 159 -20.62 -16.23 6.42
N GLU A 160 -19.98 -16.52 7.55
CA GLU A 160 -20.53 -17.43 8.56
C GLU A 160 -21.85 -16.92 9.13
N LYS A 161 -21.88 -15.64 9.48
CA LYS A 161 -23.00 -15.00 10.17
C LYS A 161 -24.19 -14.73 9.26
N TYR A 162 -23.95 -14.25 8.04
CA TYR A 162 -25.01 -13.76 7.16
C TYR A 162 -25.25 -14.66 5.94
N GLY A 163 -24.42 -15.69 5.74
CA GLY A 163 -24.49 -16.56 4.59
C GLY A 163 -23.93 -15.93 3.31
N PHE A 164 -24.05 -16.67 2.20
CA PHE A 164 -23.66 -16.23 0.87
C PHE A 164 -24.71 -16.71 -0.17
N PRO A 165 -25.08 -15.90 -1.19
CA PRO A 165 -26.13 -16.26 -2.14
C PRO A 165 -25.74 -17.49 -2.99
N LYS A 166 -26.65 -18.43 -3.19
CA LYS A 166 -26.41 -19.70 -3.90
C LYS A 166 -26.10 -19.54 -5.39
N ASP A 167 -26.70 -18.52 -6.02
CA ASP A 167 -26.57 -18.28 -7.46
C ASP A 167 -25.46 -17.27 -7.79
N THR A 168 -24.65 -16.88 -6.79
CA THR A 168 -23.56 -15.92 -6.91
C THR A 168 -22.22 -16.62 -6.74
N VAL A 169 -21.25 -16.29 -7.57
CA VAL A 169 -19.88 -16.82 -7.48
C VAL A 169 -19.06 -15.97 -6.52
N LEU A 170 -18.41 -16.60 -5.54
CA LEU A 170 -17.44 -15.94 -4.65
C LEU A 170 -16.08 -15.92 -5.32
N PHE A 171 -15.54 -14.74 -5.60
CA PHE A 171 -14.13 -14.55 -5.96
C PHE A 171 -13.33 -14.37 -4.67
N ALA A 172 -12.76 -15.47 -4.18
CA ALA A 172 -12.08 -15.51 -2.90
C ALA A 172 -10.63 -15.03 -3.04
N GLY A 173 -10.35 -13.83 -2.55
CA GLY A 173 -9.03 -13.21 -2.54
C GLY A 173 -8.10 -13.82 -1.49
N LEU A 174 -7.61 -15.04 -1.73
CA LEU A 174 -6.80 -15.84 -0.80
C LEU A 174 -5.29 -15.81 -1.09
N VAL A 175 -4.89 -15.33 -2.27
CA VAL A 175 -3.48 -15.09 -2.60
C VAL A 175 -3.18 -13.61 -2.42
N ASN A 176 -2.22 -13.29 -1.54
CA ASN A 176 -1.91 -11.90 -1.20
C ASN A 176 -1.37 -11.12 -2.39
N GLY A 177 -2.15 -10.17 -2.94
CA GLY A 177 -1.77 -9.31 -4.06
C GLY A 177 -1.02 -8.04 -3.65
N LYS A 178 -0.88 -7.76 -2.34
CA LYS A 178 -0.27 -6.53 -1.81
C LYS A 178 1.11 -6.75 -1.19
N ASN A 179 1.41 -7.98 -0.73
CA ASN A 179 2.67 -8.33 -0.09
C ASN A 179 3.39 -9.45 -0.86
N ILE A 180 4.70 -9.52 -0.68
CA ILE A 180 5.60 -10.37 -1.48
C ILE A 180 5.78 -11.79 -0.93
N TRP A 181 5.20 -12.10 0.23
CA TRP A 181 5.38 -13.41 0.85
C TRP A 181 4.66 -14.51 0.06
N LYS A 182 5.30 -15.66 0.01
CA LYS A 182 4.73 -16.87 -0.59
C LYS A 182 3.48 -17.31 0.14
N ASN A 183 2.47 -17.79 -0.58
CA ASN A 183 1.22 -18.29 -0.01
C ASN A 183 1.46 -19.58 0.79
N HIS A 184 0.81 -19.70 1.94
CA HIS A 184 0.79 -20.93 2.75
C HIS A 184 -0.34 -21.84 2.26
N TYR A 185 -0.01 -22.79 1.41
CA TYR A 185 -1.01 -23.62 0.69
C TYR A 185 -1.98 -24.33 1.60
N GLU A 186 -1.50 -24.96 2.67
CA GLU A 186 -2.37 -25.67 3.62
C GLU A 186 -3.43 -24.74 4.25
N LYS A 187 -3.05 -23.52 4.64
CA LYS A 187 -4.01 -22.55 5.20
C LYS A 187 -5.04 -22.13 4.15
N THR A 188 -4.61 -21.87 2.94
CA THR A 188 -5.47 -21.45 1.84
C THR A 188 -6.45 -22.57 1.44
N LEU A 189 -5.96 -23.80 1.29
CA LEU A 189 -6.79 -24.96 0.97
C LEU A 189 -7.82 -25.25 2.08
N ASN A 190 -7.46 -25.08 3.34
CA ASN A 190 -8.39 -25.22 4.45
C ASN A 190 -9.53 -24.18 4.41
N VAL A 191 -9.26 -22.94 3.98
CA VAL A 191 -10.31 -21.93 3.78
C VAL A 191 -11.20 -22.31 2.60
N LEU A 192 -10.61 -22.69 1.45
CA LEU A 192 -11.38 -23.14 0.27
C LEU A 192 -12.31 -24.29 0.61
N LYS A 193 -11.82 -25.30 1.32
CA LYS A 193 -12.64 -26.44 1.76
C LYS A 193 -13.82 -26.00 2.63
N LYS A 194 -13.61 -25.10 3.58
CA LYS A 194 -14.71 -24.57 4.41
C LYS A 194 -15.78 -23.83 3.59
N LEU A 195 -15.39 -23.13 2.53
CA LEU A 195 -16.31 -22.47 1.61
C LEU A 195 -17.09 -23.50 0.78
N GLU A 196 -16.42 -24.53 0.27
CA GLU A 196 -17.01 -25.64 -0.47
C GLU A 196 -17.99 -26.44 0.38
N ASP A 197 -17.63 -26.78 1.63
CA ASP A 197 -18.50 -27.47 2.61
C ASP A 197 -19.80 -26.70 2.88
N LYS A 198 -19.81 -25.38 2.68
CA LYS A 198 -21.00 -24.53 2.75
C LYS A 198 -21.79 -24.47 1.43
N GLY A 199 -21.32 -25.15 0.38
CA GLY A 199 -21.94 -25.13 -0.94
C GLY A 199 -21.74 -23.81 -1.70
N ILE A 200 -20.73 -23.02 -1.36
CA ILE A 200 -20.43 -21.75 -2.02
C ILE A 200 -19.60 -22.01 -3.28
N GLN A 201 -20.11 -21.62 -4.43
CA GLN A 201 -19.34 -21.66 -5.67
C GLN A 201 -18.20 -20.63 -5.62
N THR A 202 -16.95 -21.11 -5.62
CA THR A 202 -15.78 -20.28 -5.37
C THR A 202 -14.84 -20.26 -6.57
N VAL A 203 -14.31 -19.08 -6.90
CA VAL A 203 -13.17 -18.85 -7.78
C VAL A 203 -12.02 -18.35 -6.93
N LEU A 204 -10.89 -19.05 -6.95
CA LEU A 204 -9.67 -18.61 -6.27
C LEU A 204 -9.08 -17.37 -6.97
N SER A 205 -8.81 -16.33 -6.21
CA SER A 205 -8.33 -15.05 -6.72
C SER A 205 -7.20 -14.47 -5.86
N THR A 206 -6.54 -13.43 -6.38
CA THR A 206 -5.71 -12.55 -5.56
C THR A 206 -6.57 -11.61 -4.71
N SER A 207 -6.05 -11.20 -3.55
CA SER A 207 -6.77 -10.31 -2.63
C SER A 207 -6.97 -8.90 -3.21
N CYS A 208 -6.07 -8.48 -4.11
CA CYS A 208 -6.16 -7.23 -4.85
C CYS A 208 -5.33 -7.35 -6.15
N SER A 209 -5.23 -6.27 -6.92
CA SER A 209 -4.41 -6.22 -8.14
C SER A 209 -2.94 -6.51 -7.86
N LEU A 210 -2.31 -7.32 -8.70
CA LEU A 210 -0.87 -7.63 -8.66
C LEU A 210 0.04 -6.44 -9.03
N GLN A 211 -0.52 -5.26 -9.34
CA GLN A 211 0.25 -4.02 -9.50
C GLN A 211 0.96 -3.57 -8.20
N HIS A 212 0.53 -4.07 -7.05
CA HIS A 212 1.09 -3.72 -5.75
C HIS A 212 2.31 -4.56 -5.36
N VAL A 213 2.63 -5.59 -6.11
CA VAL A 213 3.82 -6.43 -5.93
C VAL A 213 4.74 -6.33 -7.14
N PRO A 214 6.06 -6.60 -6.99
CA PRO A 214 6.99 -6.57 -8.11
C PRO A 214 6.64 -7.62 -9.16
N TYR A 215 7.20 -7.46 -10.37
CA TYR A 215 6.84 -8.29 -11.51
C TYR A 215 7.26 -9.75 -11.37
N THR A 216 8.57 -10.04 -11.16
CA THR A 216 9.11 -11.41 -11.10
C THR A 216 10.40 -11.51 -10.30
N LEU A 217 10.65 -12.64 -9.65
CA LEU A 217 11.90 -12.97 -8.94
C LEU A 217 13.07 -13.31 -9.89
N LYS A 218 12.82 -13.61 -11.16
CA LYS A 218 13.84 -14.08 -12.13
C LYS A 218 15.04 -13.14 -12.30
N HIS A 219 14.90 -11.90 -11.92
CA HIS A 219 15.93 -10.87 -12.07
C HIS A 219 16.54 -10.41 -10.74
N GLU A 220 16.23 -11.10 -9.64
CA GLU A 220 16.82 -10.84 -8.32
C GLU A 220 18.08 -11.70 -8.15
N ASN A 221 19.26 -11.06 -8.31
CA ASN A 221 20.56 -11.77 -8.27
C ASN A 221 21.38 -11.49 -7.02
N LYS A 222 20.94 -10.55 -6.17
CA LYS A 222 21.68 -10.13 -4.96
C LYS A 222 21.26 -10.85 -3.69
N LEU A 223 20.05 -11.40 -3.67
CA LEU A 223 19.53 -12.14 -2.53
C LEU A 223 19.78 -13.64 -2.76
N SER A 224 20.17 -14.32 -1.69
CA SER A 224 20.34 -15.77 -1.71
C SER A 224 18.99 -16.50 -1.74
N ASP A 225 19.01 -17.77 -2.15
CA ASP A 225 17.84 -18.63 -2.16
C ASP A 225 17.18 -18.76 -0.76
N GLU A 226 17.97 -18.58 0.31
CA GLU A 226 17.46 -18.55 1.69
C GLU A 226 16.33 -17.52 1.85
N TYR A 227 16.43 -16.36 1.17
CA TYR A 227 15.40 -15.32 1.18
C TYR A 227 14.37 -15.50 0.08
N LEU A 228 14.85 -15.75 -1.17
CA LEU A 228 14.00 -15.81 -2.35
C LEU A 228 12.94 -16.90 -2.26
N ASN A 229 13.23 -18.01 -1.58
CA ASN A 229 12.29 -19.12 -1.38
C ASN A 229 11.02 -18.71 -0.63
N TYR A 230 11.05 -17.64 0.16
CA TYR A 230 9.90 -17.13 0.88
C TYR A 230 9.11 -16.06 0.10
N PHE A 231 9.61 -15.63 -1.06
CA PHE A 231 8.99 -14.56 -1.83
C PHE A 231 8.20 -15.10 -3.02
N ALA A 232 7.15 -14.38 -3.37
CA ALA A 232 6.35 -14.57 -4.57
C ALA A 232 5.95 -13.19 -5.11
N PHE A 233 6.46 -12.82 -6.28
CA PHE A 233 6.09 -11.60 -7.00
C PHE A 233 4.91 -11.90 -7.94
N ALA A 234 4.53 -11.00 -8.84
CA ALA A 234 3.30 -11.15 -9.62
C ALA A 234 3.27 -12.44 -10.45
N GLU A 235 4.34 -12.79 -11.17
CA GLU A 235 4.40 -14.03 -11.94
C GLU A 235 4.31 -15.27 -11.03
N GLU A 236 5.05 -15.26 -9.92
CA GLU A 236 5.05 -16.36 -8.97
C GLU A 236 3.68 -16.52 -8.29
N LYS A 237 2.96 -15.44 -8.02
CA LYS A 237 1.57 -15.49 -7.48
C LYS A 237 0.58 -16.06 -8.49
N LEU A 238 0.77 -15.84 -9.79
CA LEU A 238 -0.03 -16.53 -10.82
C LEU A 238 0.25 -18.05 -10.84
N VAL A 239 1.51 -18.43 -10.58
CA VAL A 239 1.86 -19.86 -10.41
C VAL A 239 1.20 -20.42 -9.16
N GLU A 240 1.22 -19.71 -8.03
CA GLU A 240 0.53 -20.10 -6.79
C GLU A 240 -0.98 -20.31 -7.00
N LEU A 241 -1.66 -19.41 -7.71
CA LEU A 241 -3.08 -19.57 -8.07
C LEU A 241 -3.32 -20.88 -8.86
N LYS A 242 -2.48 -21.15 -9.86
CA LYS A 242 -2.58 -22.37 -10.69
C LYS A 242 -2.30 -23.64 -9.88
N GLU A 243 -1.33 -23.61 -8.99
CA GLU A 243 -0.97 -24.75 -8.14
C GLU A 243 -2.07 -25.02 -7.11
N LEU A 244 -2.56 -24.00 -6.44
CA LEU A 244 -3.65 -24.09 -5.47
C LEU A 244 -4.96 -24.60 -6.11
N SER A 245 -5.30 -24.14 -7.32
CA SER A 245 -6.45 -24.65 -8.06
C SER A 245 -6.34 -26.16 -8.34
N ARG A 246 -5.16 -26.63 -8.76
CA ARG A 246 -4.91 -28.06 -9.00
C ARG A 246 -4.92 -28.88 -7.71
N LEU A 247 -4.38 -28.32 -6.63
CA LEU A 247 -4.37 -28.99 -5.33
C LEU A 247 -5.78 -29.12 -4.74
N ALA A 248 -6.64 -28.11 -4.96
CA ALA A 248 -8.03 -28.16 -4.52
C ALA A 248 -8.83 -29.28 -5.21
N GLU A 249 -8.48 -29.64 -6.44
CA GLU A 249 -9.09 -30.75 -7.20
C GLU A 249 -8.40 -32.11 -6.95
N CYS A 250 -7.27 -32.14 -6.24
CA CYS A 250 -6.47 -33.34 -6.03
C CYS A 250 -7.09 -34.25 -4.94
N GLY A 251 -7.28 -35.52 -5.25
CA GLY A 251 -7.83 -36.48 -4.27
C GLY A 251 -6.88 -36.81 -3.10
N ASN A 252 -5.55 -36.68 -3.29
CA ASN A 252 -4.55 -36.88 -2.25
C ASN A 252 -3.45 -35.83 -2.31
N ILE A 253 -3.70 -34.71 -1.65
CA ILE A 253 -2.79 -33.56 -1.61
C ILE A 253 -1.48 -33.88 -0.87
N GLU A 254 -1.49 -34.83 0.06
CA GLU A 254 -0.35 -35.21 0.88
C GLU A 254 0.79 -35.86 0.06
N GLU A 255 0.48 -36.40 -1.11
CA GLU A 255 1.46 -36.99 -2.03
C GLU A 255 2.01 -35.98 -3.06
N ASP A 256 1.39 -34.82 -3.22
CA ASP A 256 1.82 -33.82 -4.19
C ASP A 256 3.10 -33.11 -3.73
N GLU A 257 4.12 -33.15 -4.59
CA GLU A 257 5.45 -32.57 -4.28
C GLU A 257 5.42 -31.05 -4.08
N ARG A 258 4.52 -30.33 -4.73
CA ARG A 258 4.36 -28.88 -4.56
C ARG A 258 3.82 -28.58 -3.16
N PHE A 259 2.84 -29.36 -2.70
CA PHE A 259 2.27 -29.22 -1.36
C PHE A 259 3.31 -29.56 -0.28
N LYS A 260 4.06 -30.67 -0.46
CA LYS A 260 5.12 -31.08 0.45
C LYS A 260 6.20 -30.01 0.56
N THR A 261 6.67 -29.49 -0.56
CA THR A 261 7.69 -28.42 -0.61
C THR A 261 7.22 -27.15 0.10
N ASN A 262 5.98 -26.72 -0.16
CA ASN A 262 5.39 -25.57 0.50
C ASN A 262 5.26 -25.80 2.01
N ARG A 263 4.76 -26.96 2.44
CA ARG A 263 4.64 -27.34 3.85
C ARG A 263 6.00 -27.35 4.55
N GLN A 264 7.04 -27.91 3.92
CA GLN A 264 8.40 -27.91 4.48
C GLN A 264 8.95 -26.50 4.68
N LEU A 265 8.72 -25.59 3.73
CA LEU A 265 9.12 -24.19 3.84
C LEU A 265 8.53 -23.54 5.09
N PHE A 266 7.24 -23.76 5.37
CA PHE A 266 6.55 -23.17 6.51
C PHE A 266 6.70 -23.96 7.82
N ALA A 267 7.15 -25.20 7.78
CA ALA A 267 7.53 -25.98 8.97
C ALA A 267 8.91 -25.58 9.51
N GLY A 268 9.76 -25.01 8.67
CA GLY A 268 11.06 -24.48 9.04
C GLY A 268 10.96 -23.19 9.86
N THR A 269 11.93 -22.98 10.74
CA THR A 269 12.05 -21.71 11.48
C THR A 269 12.85 -20.71 10.63
N ARG A 270 12.21 -19.61 10.25
CA ARG A 270 12.88 -18.51 9.58
C ARG A 270 13.84 -17.83 10.56
N LYS A 271 15.12 -17.73 10.21
CA LYS A 271 16.15 -17.06 11.02
C LYS A 271 15.97 -15.54 10.92
N CYS A 272 15.03 -15.00 11.65
CA CYS A 272 14.67 -13.58 11.58
C CYS A 272 14.54 -12.93 12.97
N ASP A 273 14.70 -13.70 14.03
CA ASP A 273 14.50 -13.28 15.41
C ASP A 273 15.76 -12.67 16.02
N ASN A 274 15.56 -11.65 16.87
CA ASN A 274 16.59 -11.04 17.70
C ASN A 274 16.09 -10.96 19.15
N GLU A 275 16.68 -11.79 20.02
CA GLU A 275 16.25 -11.89 21.41
C GLU A 275 16.36 -10.58 22.19
N ALA A 276 17.33 -9.71 21.85
CA ALA A 276 17.45 -8.39 22.48
C ALA A 276 16.26 -7.48 22.11
N VAL A 277 15.76 -7.57 20.87
CA VAL A 277 14.58 -6.82 20.44
C VAL A 277 13.32 -7.33 21.12
N LYS A 278 13.15 -8.66 21.21
CA LYS A 278 12.00 -9.27 21.89
C LYS A 278 11.96 -8.86 23.35
N LYS A 279 13.07 -9.01 24.08
CA LYS A 279 13.18 -8.60 25.47
C LYS A 279 12.83 -7.12 25.67
N ARG A 280 13.34 -6.26 24.77
CA ARG A 280 13.05 -4.83 24.83
C ARG A 280 11.58 -4.51 24.62
N LEU A 281 10.87 -5.27 23.76
CA LEU A 281 9.42 -5.12 23.57
C LEU A 281 8.62 -5.53 24.81
N GLU A 282 9.04 -6.59 25.50
CA GLU A 282 8.42 -7.06 26.75
C GLU A 282 8.58 -6.05 27.90
N GLU A 283 9.65 -5.26 27.88
CA GLU A 283 9.91 -4.21 28.88
C GLU A 283 9.06 -2.94 28.67
N VAL A 284 8.36 -2.79 27.50
CA VAL A 284 7.52 -1.63 27.21
C VAL A 284 6.27 -1.64 28.08
N THR A 285 6.03 -0.53 28.76
CA THR A 285 4.90 -0.33 29.67
C THR A 285 3.96 0.78 29.16
N GLU A 286 2.79 0.92 29.77
CA GLU A 286 1.87 2.02 29.48
C GLU A 286 2.49 3.42 29.72
N ALA A 287 3.49 3.52 30.56
CA ALA A 287 4.22 4.77 30.80
C ALA A 287 5.03 5.20 29.58
N ASP A 288 5.55 4.25 28.78
CA ASP A 288 6.34 4.53 27.59
C ASP A 288 5.53 5.15 26.44
N TYR A 289 4.19 4.96 26.45
CA TYR A 289 3.29 5.60 25.49
C TYR A 289 2.93 7.04 25.89
N ARG A 290 3.41 7.54 27.04
CA ARG A 290 3.11 8.89 27.52
C ARG A 290 4.34 9.78 27.42
N ARG A 291 4.26 10.78 26.56
CA ARG A 291 5.32 11.80 26.50
C ARG A 291 5.18 12.81 27.63
N LEU A 292 6.20 12.91 28.48
CA LEU A 292 6.29 13.88 29.57
C LEU A 292 7.37 14.92 29.26
N PRO A 293 7.23 16.17 29.76
CA PRO A 293 6.03 16.73 30.40
C PRO A 293 4.83 16.84 29.44
N ALA A 294 3.65 17.15 29.96
CA ALA A 294 2.43 17.30 29.17
C ALA A 294 2.59 18.36 28.04
N ARG A 295 1.80 18.26 26.95
CA ARG A 295 1.95 19.12 25.78
C ARG A 295 1.95 20.62 26.11
N SER A 296 1.05 21.07 26.99
CA SER A 296 0.94 22.47 27.41
C SER A 296 2.20 22.98 28.09
N GLU A 297 2.79 22.17 28.94
CA GLU A 297 4.03 22.47 29.64
C GLU A 297 5.23 22.49 28.67
N ARG A 298 5.34 21.46 27.81
CA ARG A 298 6.38 21.44 26.76
C ARG A 298 6.33 22.65 25.85
N GLN A 299 5.14 23.09 25.45
CA GLN A 299 5.00 24.28 24.60
C GLN A 299 5.51 25.54 25.27
N GLN A 300 5.32 25.68 26.58
CA GLN A 300 5.84 26.82 27.35
C GLN A 300 7.36 26.77 27.45
N LEU A 301 7.92 25.60 27.75
CA LEU A 301 9.38 25.39 27.81
C LEU A 301 10.02 25.68 26.46
N GLN A 302 9.50 25.09 25.38
CA GLN A 302 10.01 25.28 24.02
C GLN A 302 9.89 26.73 23.55
N LYS A 303 8.80 27.42 23.90
CA LYS A 303 8.65 28.83 23.56
C LYS A 303 9.70 29.73 24.26
N LYS A 304 10.04 29.38 25.48
CA LYS A 304 11.06 30.09 26.26
C LYS A 304 12.46 29.79 25.70
N GLU A 305 12.75 28.51 25.45
CA GLU A 305 14.05 28.03 25.00
C GLU A 305 14.40 28.52 23.59
N PHE A 306 13.49 28.32 22.66
CA PHE A 306 13.74 28.63 21.25
C PHE A 306 13.53 30.10 20.90
N ALA A 307 12.79 30.85 21.70
CA ALA A 307 12.50 32.28 21.48
C ALA A 307 12.08 32.65 20.05
N LEU A 308 11.43 31.72 19.34
CA LEU A 308 11.00 31.90 17.94
C LEU A 308 9.90 32.94 17.80
N PRO A 309 9.78 33.63 16.64
CA PRO A 309 8.70 34.56 16.36
C PRO A 309 7.34 33.87 16.38
N LYS A 310 6.25 34.64 16.37
CA LYS A 310 4.87 34.11 16.42
C LYS A 310 4.56 33.15 15.27
N LEU A 311 5.11 33.39 14.10
CA LEU A 311 4.98 32.58 12.89
C LEU A 311 6.38 32.26 12.32
N PRO A 312 7.10 31.29 12.92
CA PRO A 312 8.45 30.97 12.47
C PRO A 312 8.40 30.31 11.09
N THR A 313 9.40 30.65 10.28
CA THR A 313 9.56 30.08 8.94
C THR A 313 10.58 28.94 8.93
N THR A 314 10.27 27.88 8.18
CA THR A 314 11.14 26.74 7.97
C THR A 314 10.75 26.01 6.67
N THR A 315 11.56 25.07 6.20
CA THR A 315 11.21 24.12 5.14
C THR A 315 10.89 22.75 5.73
N ILE A 316 10.42 21.80 4.90
CA ILE A 316 10.14 20.42 5.37
C ILE A 316 11.44 19.73 5.79
N GLY A 317 12.48 19.70 4.94
CA GLY A 317 13.74 19.02 5.22
C GLY A 317 14.62 18.90 3.99
N SER A 318 14.17 18.20 2.97
CA SER A 318 14.95 17.94 1.75
C SER A 318 15.02 19.14 0.82
N PHE A 319 16.20 19.34 0.23
CA PHE A 319 16.45 20.25 -0.87
C PHE A 319 16.63 19.50 -2.19
N PRO A 320 16.55 20.20 -3.36
CA PRO A 320 16.59 19.54 -4.65
C PRO A 320 17.84 18.67 -4.84
N GLN A 321 17.63 17.42 -5.26
CA GLN A 321 18.69 16.48 -5.59
C GLN A 321 19.26 16.82 -6.98
N THR A 322 20.27 17.67 -7.03
CA THR A 322 20.94 18.12 -8.24
C THR A 322 21.74 17.00 -8.91
N LYS A 323 22.17 17.21 -10.16
CA LYS A 323 22.90 16.18 -10.93
C LYS A 323 24.20 15.76 -10.25
N ASP A 324 24.93 16.69 -9.65
CA ASP A 324 26.17 16.46 -8.93
C ASP A 324 25.96 15.64 -7.64
N VAL A 325 24.89 15.92 -6.87
CA VAL A 325 24.51 15.13 -5.68
C VAL A 325 24.19 13.68 -6.08
N LYS A 326 23.42 13.50 -7.16
CA LYS A 326 23.11 12.17 -7.68
C LYS A 326 24.35 11.42 -8.18
N ALA A 327 25.25 12.14 -8.86
CA ALA A 327 26.52 11.59 -9.36
C ALA A 327 27.43 11.14 -8.21
N ASN A 328 27.59 11.98 -7.18
CA ASN A 328 28.37 11.66 -5.98
C ASN A 328 27.87 10.37 -5.29
N ARG A 329 26.56 10.26 -5.07
CA ARG A 329 25.95 9.04 -4.49
C ARG A 329 26.13 7.82 -5.38
N SER A 330 26.00 7.98 -6.70
CA SER A 330 26.21 6.87 -7.65
C SER A 330 27.67 6.40 -7.65
N ALA A 331 28.63 7.32 -7.64
CA ALA A 331 30.05 7.00 -7.59
C ALA A 331 30.43 6.25 -6.29
N PHE A 332 29.89 6.70 -5.16
CA PHE A 332 30.08 6.02 -3.87
C PHE A 332 29.50 4.59 -3.88
N ARG A 333 28.25 4.42 -4.34
CA ARG A 333 27.59 3.09 -4.44
C ARG A 333 28.35 2.12 -5.36
N LYS A 334 29.08 2.62 -6.35
CA LYS A 334 29.92 1.83 -7.26
C LYS A 334 31.34 1.60 -6.75
N GLY A 335 31.72 2.21 -5.62
CA GLY A 335 33.08 2.15 -5.11
C GLY A 335 34.09 2.98 -5.91
N GLU A 336 33.63 3.94 -6.72
CA GLU A 336 34.50 4.84 -7.52
C GLU A 336 35.11 5.95 -6.68
N ILE A 337 34.54 6.27 -5.53
CA ILE A 337 35.03 7.22 -4.53
C ILE A 337 35.00 6.62 -3.13
N SER A 338 35.87 7.13 -2.24
CA SER A 338 35.89 6.70 -0.84
C SER A 338 34.76 7.28 -0.02
N GLU A 339 34.49 6.72 1.18
CA GLU A 339 33.51 7.25 2.12
C GLU A 339 33.85 8.68 2.55
N GLU A 340 35.12 8.98 2.80
CA GLU A 340 35.57 10.32 3.15
C GLU A 340 35.24 11.33 2.06
N GLN A 341 35.50 10.98 0.78
CA GLN A 341 35.20 11.85 -0.36
C GLN A 341 33.67 12.08 -0.48
N TYR A 342 32.87 11.02 -0.27
CA TYR A 342 31.44 11.12 -0.28
C TYR A 342 30.89 12.02 0.83
N VAL A 343 31.42 11.87 2.05
CA VAL A 343 31.02 12.65 3.23
C VAL A 343 31.44 14.12 3.06
N GLU A 344 32.65 14.39 2.61
CA GLU A 344 33.16 15.74 2.39
C GLU A 344 32.34 16.51 1.35
N PHE A 345 31.96 15.86 0.26
CA PHE A 345 31.04 16.46 -0.73
C PHE A 345 29.69 16.82 -0.12
N ASN A 346 29.06 15.91 0.65
CA ASN A 346 27.80 16.17 1.29
C ASN A 346 27.89 17.29 2.33
N LYS A 347 28.99 17.36 3.11
CA LYS A 347 29.24 18.45 4.07
C LYS A 347 29.28 19.81 3.37
N LYS A 348 29.94 19.92 2.21
CA LYS A 348 29.94 21.17 1.40
C LYS A 348 28.53 21.54 0.95
N LYS A 349 27.73 20.56 0.51
CA LYS A 349 26.34 20.83 0.09
C LYS A 349 25.46 21.26 1.28
N ILE A 350 25.65 20.69 2.44
CA ILE A 350 24.99 21.11 3.67
C ILE A 350 25.37 22.55 4.02
N GLU A 351 26.65 22.91 3.97
CA GLU A 351 27.10 24.26 4.24
C GLU A 351 26.49 25.27 3.26
N GLU A 352 26.55 25.01 1.95
CA GLU A 352 25.91 25.85 0.92
C GLU A 352 24.40 26.04 1.23
N CYS A 353 23.71 24.98 1.62
CA CYS A 353 22.30 24.99 1.94
C CYS A 353 21.98 25.82 3.19
N VAL A 354 22.77 25.67 4.26
CA VAL A 354 22.63 26.45 5.51
C VAL A 354 22.81 27.92 5.23
N ARG A 355 23.91 28.33 4.54
CA ARG A 355 24.17 29.73 4.19
C ARG A 355 23.08 30.32 3.32
N TRP A 356 22.49 29.52 2.44
CA TRP A 356 21.39 29.98 1.60
C TRP A 356 20.12 30.24 2.39
N GLN A 357 19.78 29.37 3.34
CA GLN A 357 18.64 29.53 4.23
C GLN A 357 18.81 30.75 5.15
N GLU A 358 20.01 30.99 5.66
CA GLU A 358 20.34 32.22 6.44
C GLU A 358 20.12 33.47 5.59
N LYS A 359 20.60 33.48 4.34
CA LYS A 359 20.42 34.59 3.41
C LYS A 359 18.97 34.90 3.09
N ILE A 360 18.13 33.86 2.96
CA ILE A 360 16.68 34.02 2.76
C ILE A 360 16.01 34.54 4.03
N GLY A 361 16.58 34.30 5.20
CA GLY A 361 16.06 34.75 6.49
C GLY A 361 15.09 33.76 7.15
N LEU A 362 15.24 32.44 6.89
CA LEU A 362 14.47 31.42 7.60
C LEU A 362 14.82 31.42 9.10
N ASP A 363 13.83 31.14 9.93
CA ASP A 363 13.99 31.15 11.39
C ASP A 363 14.54 29.80 11.91
N VAL A 364 14.09 28.68 11.35
CA VAL A 364 14.54 27.33 11.67
C VAL A 364 15.09 26.67 10.41
N LEU A 365 16.33 26.23 10.46
CA LEU A 365 17.03 25.69 9.30
C LEU A 365 16.97 24.16 9.25
N VAL A 366 17.30 23.61 8.08
CA VAL A 366 17.44 22.17 7.83
C VAL A 366 18.76 21.90 7.12
N HIS A 367 19.32 20.69 7.27
CA HIS A 367 20.59 20.33 6.60
C HIS A 367 20.45 20.02 5.09
N GLY A 368 19.22 19.80 4.58
CA GLY A 368 18.92 19.63 3.15
C GLY A 368 18.88 18.18 2.66
N GLU A 369 19.24 17.19 3.48
CA GLU A 369 19.12 15.75 3.21
C GLU A 369 19.86 15.25 1.97
N TYR A 370 21.07 15.75 1.71
CA TYR A 370 21.88 15.39 0.53
C TYR A 370 22.42 13.96 0.55
N GLU A 371 22.54 13.36 1.73
CA GLU A 371 22.92 11.97 1.96
C GLU A 371 21.81 10.99 1.61
N ARG A 372 20.56 11.43 1.57
CA ARG A 372 19.38 10.57 1.38
C ARG A 372 18.95 10.53 -0.08
N ASN A 373 18.46 9.36 -0.52
CA ASN A 373 17.80 9.19 -1.82
C ASN A 373 16.28 9.08 -1.67
N ASP A 374 15.84 8.15 -0.85
CA ASP A 374 14.45 7.92 -0.46
C ASP A 374 14.37 7.82 1.07
N MET A 375 13.33 8.40 1.65
CA MET A 375 13.23 8.50 3.12
C MET A 375 13.04 7.16 3.81
N VAL A 376 12.54 6.14 3.13
CA VAL A 376 12.34 4.81 3.71
C VAL A 376 13.54 3.91 3.42
N GLU A 377 14.06 3.92 2.19
CA GLU A 377 15.27 3.19 1.83
C GLU A 377 16.44 3.59 2.74
N TYR A 378 16.67 4.89 2.95
CA TYR A 378 17.76 5.41 3.79
C TYR A 378 17.70 4.87 5.23
N PHE A 379 16.53 4.95 5.88
CA PHE A 379 16.38 4.45 7.24
C PHE A 379 16.43 2.92 7.28
N GLY A 380 15.84 2.24 6.30
CA GLY A 380 15.90 0.78 6.22
C GLY A 380 17.34 0.25 6.08
N GLU A 381 18.20 0.91 5.27
CA GLU A 381 19.63 0.55 5.14
C GLU A 381 20.39 0.67 6.47
N ALA A 382 20.03 1.67 7.28
CA ALA A 382 20.66 1.92 8.57
C ALA A 382 20.13 1.00 9.70
N LEU A 383 18.94 0.44 9.56
CA LEU A 383 18.32 -0.43 10.54
C LEU A 383 18.70 -1.91 10.29
N GLY A 384 18.71 -2.73 11.35
CA GLY A 384 18.74 -4.19 11.24
C GLY A 384 17.36 -4.73 10.91
N GLY A 385 17.29 -5.95 10.37
CA GLY A 385 16.03 -6.62 10.03
C GLY A 385 15.46 -6.28 8.65
N PHE A 386 16.11 -5.41 7.87
CA PHE A 386 15.70 -5.06 6.51
C PHE A 386 16.52 -5.77 5.44
N LEU A 387 15.86 -6.12 4.33
CA LEU A 387 16.49 -6.58 3.09
C LEU A 387 16.13 -5.64 1.94
N PHE A 388 17.04 -5.59 0.95
CA PHE A 388 16.89 -4.76 -0.24
C PHE A 388 16.99 -5.61 -1.50
N THR A 389 15.97 -5.54 -2.33
CA THR A 389 15.91 -6.19 -3.63
C THR A 389 16.66 -5.38 -4.69
N GLU A 390 16.95 -6.00 -5.83
CA GLU A 390 17.58 -5.32 -6.97
C GLU A 390 16.56 -4.71 -7.93
N LYS A 391 15.52 -5.48 -8.28
CA LYS A 391 14.56 -5.15 -9.34
C LYS A 391 13.10 -5.08 -8.89
N ALA A 392 12.83 -5.20 -7.60
CA ALA A 392 11.47 -5.25 -7.06
C ALA A 392 10.77 -3.88 -7.06
N TRP A 393 10.65 -3.28 -8.25
CA TRP A 393 9.94 -2.02 -8.45
C TRP A 393 8.44 -2.25 -8.48
N VAL A 394 7.70 -1.36 -7.82
CA VAL A 394 6.23 -1.29 -7.87
C VAL A 394 5.78 0.12 -8.24
N GLN A 395 4.58 0.21 -8.81
CA GLN A 395 3.97 1.50 -9.08
C GLN A 395 3.65 2.22 -7.77
N SER A 396 3.98 3.50 -7.73
CA SER A 396 3.67 4.40 -6.62
C SER A 396 2.69 5.47 -7.09
N TYR A 397 2.82 6.66 -6.58
CA TYR A 397 1.94 7.79 -6.90
C TYR A 397 2.16 8.30 -8.33
N GLY A 398 1.09 8.38 -9.11
CA GLY A 398 1.12 8.82 -10.50
C GLY A 398 1.96 7.89 -11.40
N THR A 399 2.96 8.44 -12.07
CA THR A 399 3.89 7.69 -12.94
C THR A 399 5.20 7.30 -12.24
N ARG A 400 5.31 7.56 -10.94
CA ARG A 400 6.49 7.22 -10.14
C ARG A 400 6.47 5.74 -9.77
N CYS A 401 7.64 5.11 -9.84
CA CYS A 401 7.88 3.79 -9.25
C CYS A 401 8.74 3.93 -7.99
N VAL A 402 8.55 3.01 -7.05
CA VAL A 402 9.35 2.86 -5.84
C VAL A 402 9.82 1.41 -5.71
N LYS A 403 10.88 1.23 -4.96
CA LYS A 403 11.39 -0.10 -4.61
C LYS A 403 11.34 -0.24 -3.08
N PRO A 404 10.22 -0.75 -2.55
CA PRO A 404 10.06 -0.86 -1.12
C PRO A 404 11.09 -1.81 -0.51
N PRO A 405 11.70 -1.48 0.64
CA PRO A 405 12.48 -2.44 1.39
C PRO A 405 11.60 -3.56 1.96
N VAL A 406 12.21 -4.69 2.27
CA VAL A 406 11.52 -5.84 2.87
C VAL A 406 11.88 -5.90 4.35
N ILE A 407 10.89 -5.92 5.23
CA ILE A 407 11.09 -6.19 6.64
C ILE A 407 11.15 -7.71 6.80
N TRP A 408 12.37 -8.23 6.89
CA TRP A 408 12.63 -9.67 6.99
C TRP A 408 12.61 -10.18 8.42
N GLY A 409 13.22 -9.43 9.33
CA GLY A 409 13.45 -9.84 10.71
C GLY A 409 13.13 -8.75 11.72
N ASP A 410 13.47 -9.01 12.97
CA ASP A 410 13.30 -8.05 14.05
C ASP A 410 14.10 -6.79 13.80
N VAL A 411 13.44 -5.64 13.95
CA VAL A 411 14.01 -4.34 13.59
C VAL A 411 14.72 -3.71 14.81
N TYR A 412 15.95 -3.28 14.57
CA TYR A 412 16.75 -2.58 15.59
C TYR A 412 17.68 -1.55 14.93
N ARG A 413 18.09 -0.56 15.70
CA ARG A 413 19.08 0.44 15.27
C ARG A 413 20.49 -0.11 15.46
N LYS A 414 21.29 -0.09 14.41
CA LYS A 414 22.69 -0.57 14.43
C LYS A 414 23.65 0.47 15.00
N LYS A 415 23.46 1.74 14.62
CA LYS A 415 24.28 2.91 15.01
C LYS A 415 23.46 4.18 14.80
N PRO A 416 23.92 5.36 15.30
CA PRO A 416 23.32 6.65 14.95
C PRO A 416 23.22 6.83 13.44
N ILE A 417 22.07 7.37 12.99
CA ILE A 417 21.71 7.44 11.56
C ILE A 417 21.89 8.84 11.01
N THR A 418 21.36 9.84 11.69
CA THR A 418 21.28 11.24 11.24
C THR A 418 22.02 12.20 12.16
N VAL A 419 22.47 11.73 13.31
CA VAL A 419 23.07 12.56 14.37
C VAL A 419 24.29 13.33 13.85
N GLU A 420 25.22 12.65 13.19
CA GLU A 420 26.43 13.31 12.65
C GLU A 420 26.10 14.46 11.69
N TRP A 421 25.13 14.26 10.79
CA TRP A 421 24.71 15.28 9.83
C TRP A 421 24.03 16.46 10.50
N SER A 422 23.20 16.18 11.52
CA SER A 422 22.51 17.21 12.31
C SER A 422 23.49 18.04 13.14
N VAL A 423 24.43 17.39 13.82
CA VAL A 423 25.48 18.05 14.60
C VAL A 423 26.37 18.90 13.71
N TYR A 424 26.83 18.36 12.57
CA TYR A 424 27.61 19.11 11.61
C TYR A 424 26.85 20.36 11.10
N ALA A 425 25.58 20.19 10.71
CA ALA A 425 24.78 21.31 10.23
C ALA A 425 24.55 22.37 11.33
N GLN A 426 24.30 21.97 12.58
CA GLN A 426 24.17 22.89 13.71
C GLN A 426 25.48 23.65 13.99
N SER A 427 26.65 23.03 13.78
CA SER A 427 27.94 23.69 13.97
C SER A 427 28.20 24.85 13.00
N LEU A 428 27.44 24.94 11.92
CA LEU A 428 27.57 26.00 10.89
C LEU A 428 26.76 27.25 11.20
N THR A 429 25.85 27.25 12.21
CA THR A 429 24.89 28.34 12.43
C THR A 429 24.50 28.44 13.89
N ASP A 430 24.21 29.68 14.33
CA ASP A 430 23.62 29.98 15.64
C ASP A 430 22.08 29.82 15.64
N LYS A 431 21.47 29.63 14.49
CA LYS A 431 20.03 29.35 14.37
C LYS A 431 19.71 27.89 14.71
N ILE A 432 18.46 27.65 15.05
CA ILE A 432 17.99 26.30 15.38
C ILE A 432 18.01 25.43 14.12
N MET A 433 18.71 24.29 14.21
CA MET A 433 18.72 23.25 13.19
C MET A 433 17.67 22.18 13.51
N LYS A 434 16.76 21.93 12.56
CA LYS A 434 15.71 20.92 12.70
C LYS A 434 16.18 19.57 12.17
N GLY A 435 16.29 18.56 13.04
CA GLY A 435 16.50 17.17 12.66
C GLY A 435 15.25 16.59 11.95
N MET A 436 15.48 15.73 10.94
CA MET A 436 14.43 15.13 10.15
C MET A 436 14.49 13.61 10.23
N LEU A 437 13.44 12.99 10.73
CA LEU A 437 13.29 11.53 10.84
C LEU A 437 12.02 11.08 10.12
N THR A 438 12.06 9.85 9.60
CA THR A 438 10.87 9.18 9.10
C THR A 438 10.18 8.44 10.25
N GLY A 439 8.87 8.66 10.41
CA GLY A 439 8.10 8.03 11.48
C GLY A 439 7.90 6.52 11.28
N PRO A 440 7.71 5.76 12.37
CA PRO A 440 7.60 4.30 12.31
C PRO A 440 6.49 3.78 11.41
N VAL A 441 5.33 4.45 11.41
CA VAL A 441 4.19 4.09 10.55
C VAL A 441 4.52 4.26 9.07
N THR A 442 5.23 5.33 8.71
CA THR A 442 5.66 5.57 7.32
C THR A 442 6.69 4.53 6.89
N ILE A 443 7.66 4.21 7.73
CA ILE A 443 8.68 3.17 7.44
C ILE A 443 7.99 1.83 7.19
N LEU A 444 7.03 1.43 8.03
CA LEU A 444 6.29 0.18 7.87
C LEU A 444 5.46 0.18 6.57
N ASN A 445 4.64 1.21 6.36
CA ASN A 445 3.68 1.24 5.25
C ASN A 445 4.34 1.39 3.87
N TRP A 446 5.57 1.88 3.82
CA TRP A 446 6.35 2.00 2.57
C TRP A 446 7.34 0.83 2.38
N SER A 447 7.22 -0.20 3.21
CA SER A 447 7.97 -1.44 3.14
C SER A 447 7.03 -2.62 2.83
N PHE A 448 7.59 -3.75 2.45
CA PHE A 448 6.89 -5.04 2.50
C PHE A 448 7.02 -5.59 3.92
N PRO A 449 5.97 -5.50 4.74
CA PRO A 449 6.04 -5.95 6.13
C PRO A 449 6.10 -7.48 6.24
N ARG A 450 6.75 -7.97 7.28
CA ARG A 450 6.69 -9.38 7.65
C ARG A 450 5.28 -9.76 8.14
N GLU A 451 4.90 -11.04 7.94
CA GLU A 451 3.57 -11.55 8.26
C GLU A 451 3.55 -12.57 9.41
N ASP A 452 4.70 -12.87 9.98
CA ASP A 452 4.87 -13.82 11.11
C ASP A 452 4.67 -13.19 12.49
N ILE A 453 4.69 -11.86 12.57
CA ILE A 453 4.31 -11.09 13.76
C ILE A 453 3.21 -10.08 13.42
N THR A 454 2.60 -9.50 14.43
CA THR A 454 1.55 -8.51 14.24
C THR A 454 2.11 -7.18 13.72
N ILE A 455 1.25 -6.39 13.04
CA ILE A 455 1.59 -5.02 12.62
C ILE A 455 1.97 -4.16 13.85
N LYS A 456 1.29 -4.37 14.98
CA LYS A 456 1.58 -3.66 16.23
C LYS A 456 3.00 -3.94 16.72
N GLU A 457 3.42 -5.20 16.71
CA GLU A 457 4.79 -5.59 17.09
C GLU A 457 5.82 -5.00 16.12
N SER A 458 5.59 -5.12 14.80
CA SER A 458 6.47 -4.53 13.78
C SER A 458 6.63 -3.01 13.95
N ILE A 459 5.54 -2.27 14.16
CA ILE A 459 5.60 -0.82 14.42
C ILE A 459 6.33 -0.51 15.71
N SER A 460 6.11 -1.29 16.76
CA SER A 460 6.76 -1.08 18.06
C SER A 460 8.27 -1.27 17.97
N GLN A 461 8.75 -2.28 17.24
CA GLN A 461 10.19 -2.47 16.98
C GLN A 461 10.80 -1.26 16.27
N ILE A 462 10.17 -0.79 15.20
CA ILE A 462 10.62 0.39 14.46
C ILE A 462 10.59 1.63 15.35
N ALA A 463 9.53 1.80 16.15
CA ALA A 463 9.38 2.93 17.07
C ALA A 463 10.49 2.99 18.11
N LEU A 464 10.86 1.84 18.70
CA LEU A 464 11.97 1.77 19.65
C LEU A 464 13.31 2.09 19.00
N ALA A 465 13.55 1.62 17.77
CA ALA A 465 14.75 1.93 17.01
C ALA A 465 14.86 3.44 16.66
N ILE A 466 13.74 4.07 16.26
CA ILE A 466 13.71 5.53 15.98
C ILE A 466 13.76 6.35 17.27
N ARG A 467 13.20 5.84 18.39
CA ARG A 467 13.33 6.49 19.70
C ARG A 467 14.78 6.66 20.11
N ASP A 468 15.62 5.66 19.86
CA ASP A 468 17.06 5.76 20.15
C ASP A 468 17.74 6.87 19.37
N GLU A 469 17.35 7.06 18.10
CA GLU A 469 17.83 8.17 17.28
C GLU A 469 17.38 9.52 17.83
N VAL A 470 16.13 9.62 18.31
CA VAL A 470 15.61 10.86 18.92
C VAL A 470 16.38 11.22 20.18
N LEU A 471 16.68 10.22 21.03
CA LEU A 471 17.44 10.45 22.28
C LEU A 471 18.87 10.94 22.01
N ASP A 472 19.55 10.37 21.00
CA ASP A 472 20.89 10.83 20.60
C ASP A 472 20.87 12.22 19.94
N LEU A 473 19.77 12.60 19.27
CA LEU A 473 19.59 13.95 18.72
C LEU A 473 19.26 14.99 19.80
N GLU A 474 18.67 14.55 20.91
CA GLU A 474 18.34 15.42 22.05
C GLU A 474 19.58 15.68 22.94
N ALA A 475 20.49 14.71 23.05
CA ALA A 475 21.72 14.78 23.84
C ALA A 475 22.79 15.69 23.21
#